data_da8428fcee2e694710e91f34769d0cb3
#
_entry.id   da8428fcee2e694710e91f34769d0cb3
#
_cell.length_a   1.000
_cell.length_b   1.000
_cell.length_c   1.000
_cell.angle_alpha   90.00
_cell.angle_beta   90.00
_cell.angle_gamma   90.00
#
_symmetry.space_group_name_H-M   'P 1'
#
loop_
_entity.id
_entity.type
_entity.pdbx_description
1 polymer ?
#
loop_
_entity_poly.entity_id
_entity_poly.type
_entity_poly.pdbx_seq_one_letter_code
_entity_poly.pdbx_strand_id
1 'polypeptide(L)'
;MGTRLGRPWPKPLTPLADGRTIMRQQIDNLTKAFGDELRVMTVIGFKLELIIESFPNNLYVYNEAYDQTNTNRSLLKALRLSGPGGVLWMNGDVVFDPRVLDRVKEYIEKDESIICVNTAVVGDEEVKYRVDADGFVNELSKQVVDALGESVGINFVADKDKQRLIDGLQACEDGDYFERGIEIMIETHGTRVRPLDISDLFAVEVDFEEDLTRANSHL
;
A
#
# COMPACT_ATOMS: atom_id res chain seq x y z
N MET A 1 -8.28 11.95 -4.68
CA MET A 1 -7.26 13.01 -4.93
C MET A 1 -6.84 13.60 -3.59
N GLY A 2 -5.55 13.65 -3.31
CA GLY A 2 -4.99 14.14 -2.04
C GLY A 2 -5.12 15.65 -1.84
N THR A 3 -6.35 16.14 -1.73
CA THR A 3 -6.65 17.57 -1.57
C THR A 3 -6.52 18.06 -0.13
N ARG A 4 -6.42 17.14 0.85
CA ARG A 4 -6.41 17.48 2.29
C ARG A 4 -5.16 18.26 2.72
N LEU A 5 -3.99 17.96 2.14
CA LEU A 5 -2.76 18.74 2.35
C LEU A 5 -2.72 20.08 1.58
N GLY A 6 -3.69 20.33 0.66
CA GLY A 6 -3.77 21.58 -0.10
C GLY A 6 -2.56 21.90 -0.98
N ARG A 7 -1.69 20.94 -1.25
CA ARG A 7 -0.46 21.11 -2.02
C ARG A 7 -0.72 21.09 -3.51
N PRO A 8 0.01 21.90 -4.32
CA PRO A 8 -0.18 21.95 -5.78
C PRO A 8 0.44 20.76 -6.52
N TRP A 9 1.13 19.85 -5.84
CA TRP A 9 1.80 18.66 -6.40
C TRP A 9 1.19 17.35 -5.88
N PRO A 10 1.48 16.20 -6.52
CA PRO A 10 1.07 14.89 -6.03
C PRO A 10 1.61 14.59 -4.62
N LYS A 11 0.81 13.97 -3.76
CA LYS A 11 1.21 13.61 -2.39
C LYS A 11 2.58 12.91 -2.30
N PRO A 12 2.93 11.94 -3.18
CA PRO A 12 4.25 11.29 -3.14
C PRO A 12 5.44 12.23 -3.29
N LEU A 13 5.22 13.44 -3.85
CA LEU A 13 6.24 14.48 -3.97
C LEU A 13 6.27 15.47 -2.80
N THR A 14 5.51 15.21 -1.73
CA THR A 14 5.56 16.03 -0.51
C THR A 14 6.96 15.97 0.10
N PRO A 15 7.64 17.14 0.32
CA PRO A 15 8.95 17.18 0.95
C PRO A 15 8.90 16.77 2.42
N LEU A 16 9.89 16.00 2.83
CA LEU A 16 10.17 15.60 4.20
C LEU A 16 11.29 16.48 4.80
N ALA A 17 11.42 16.48 6.13
CA ALA A 17 12.40 17.32 6.83
C ALA A 17 13.87 17.00 6.50
N ASP A 18 14.15 15.78 6.07
CA ASP A 18 15.49 15.32 5.65
C ASP A 18 15.84 15.69 4.19
N GLY A 19 14.97 16.42 3.49
CA GLY A 19 15.14 16.88 2.11
C GLY A 19 14.69 15.89 1.03
N ARG A 20 14.27 14.67 1.40
CA ARG A 20 13.66 13.73 0.47
C ARG A 20 12.18 14.07 0.25
N THR A 21 11.58 13.49 -0.79
CA THR A 21 10.13 13.38 -0.89
C THR A 21 9.66 12.04 -0.31
N ILE A 22 8.36 11.89 -0.03
CA ILE A 22 7.79 10.62 0.44
C ILE A 22 8.19 9.49 -0.52
N MET A 23 7.97 9.64 -1.82
CA MET A 23 8.32 8.63 -2.82
C MET A 23 9.83 8.33 -2.87
N ARG A 24 10.70 9.34 -2.65
CA ARG A 24 12.14 9.13 -2.56
C ARG A 24 12.48 8.26 -1.34
N GLN A 25 11.90 8.54 -0.18
CA GLN A 25 12.09 7.75 1.02
C GLN A 25 11.65 6.28 0.82
N GLN A 26 10.50 6.07 0.17
CA GLN A 26 10.01 4.73 -0.16
C GLN A 26 10.97 3.98 -1.09
N ILE A 27 11.41 4.62 -2.17
CA ILE A 27 12.34 3.99 -3.15
C ILE A 27 13.69 3.69 -2.50
N ASP A 28 14.23 4.59 -1.69
CA ASP A 28 15.50 4.37 -0.99
C ASP A 28 15.39 3.18 -0.02
N ASN A 29 14.28 3.08 0.74
CA ASN A 29 14.01 1.94 1.62
C ASN A 29 13.90 0.63 0.84
N LEU A 30 13.16 0.62 -0.27
CA LEU A 30 13.03 -0.55 -1.15
C LEU A 30 14.36 -0.96 -1.75
N THR A 31 15.15 -0.02 -2.27
CA THR A 31 16.48 -0.30 -2.85
C THR A 31 17.43 -0.86 -1.79
N LYS A 32 17.43 -0.29 -0.59
CA LYS A 32 18.22 -0.80 0.53
C LYS A 32 17.81 -2.22 0.92
N ALA A 33 16.51 -2.52 0.89
CA ALA A 33 16.00 -3.83 1.28
C ALA A 33 16.22 -4.90 0.21
N PHE A 34 16.00 -4.60 -1.07
CA PHE A 34 15.93 -5.59 -2.15
C PHE A 34 17.07 -5.48 -3.18
N GLY A 35 17.92 -4.46 -3.08
CA GLY A 35 19.06 -4.24 -3.98
C GLY A 35 18.69 -3.51 -5.28
N ASP A 36 19.70 -3.33 -6.13
CA ASP A 36 19.60 -2.49 -7.34
C ASP A 36 18.82 -3.15 -8.50
N GLU A 37 18.58 -4.45 -8.44
CA GLU A 37 17.75 -5.18 -9.42
C GLU A 37 16.25 -4.98 -9.23
N LEU A 38 15.86 -4.30 -8.16
CA LEU A 38 14.47 -3.97 -7.86
C LEU A 38 13.83 -3.20 -9.02
N ARG A 39 12.64 -3.61 -9.41
CA ARG A 39 11.82 -2.89 -10.38
C ARG A 39 10.65 -2.24 -9.67
N VAL A 40 10.66 -0.93 -9.59
CA VAL A 40 9.54 -0.15 -9.05
C VAL A 40 8.60 0.21 -10.18
N MET A 41 7.35 -0.23 -10.06
CA MET A 41 6.26 0.14 -10.95
C MET A 41 5.35 1.13 -10.21
N THR A 42 5.20 2.33 -10.75
CA THR A 42 4.38 3.39 -10.16
C THR A 42 3.12 3.60 -10.97
N VAL A 43 1.95 3.47 -10.33
CA VAL A 43 0.68 3.85 -10.98
C VAL A 43 0.48 5.35 -10.82
N ILE A 44 0.31 6.03 -11.95
CA ILE A 44 0.24 7.49 -12.02
C ILE A 44 -1.08 7.96 -12.65
N GLY A 45 -1.49 9.15 -12.30
CA GLY A 45 -2.70 9.81 -12.81
C GLY A 45 -2.56 11.32 -12.71
N PHE A 46 -2.89 11.90 -11.56
CA PHE A 46 -2.83 13.34 -11.33
C PHE A 46 -1.41 13.88 -11.48
N LYS A 47 -1.22 14.89 -12.36
CA LYS A 47 0.07 15.57 -12.61
C LYS A 47 1.22 14.58 -12.81
N LEU A 48 0.97 13.56 -13.64
CA LEU A 48 1.89 12.46 -13.91
C LEU A 48 3.28 12.94 -14.37
N GLU A 49 3.33 14.07 -15.08
CA GLU A 49 4.57 14.68 -15.58
C GLU A 49 5.56 14.99 -14.45
N LEU A 50 5.07 15.48 -13.31
CA LEU A 50 5.92 15.81 -12.15
C LEU A 50 6.56 14.56 -11.53
N ILE A 51 5.80 13.46 -11.49
CA ILE A 51 6.31 12.16 -10.99
C ILE A 51 7.37 11.62 -11.96
N ILE A 52 7.09 11.62 -13.27
CA ILE A 52 8.01 11.10 -14.29
C ILE A 52 9.31 11.91 -14.31
N GLU A 53 9.23 13.25 -14.25
CA GLU A 53 10.41 14.12 -14.19
C GLU A 53 11.26 13.87 -12.94
N SER A 54 10.60 13.63 -11.77
CA SER A 54 11.30 13.39 -10.51
C SER A 54 11.96 12.01 -10.43
N PHE A 55 11.42 10.99 -11.14
CA PHE A 55 11.86 9.59 -11.07
C PHE A 55 11.95 8.94 -12.47
N PRO A 56 12.78 9.44 -13.40
CA PRO A 56 12.73 9.03 -14.81
C PRO A 56 13.07 7.56 -15.07
N ASN A 57 13.65 6.85 -14.11
CA ASN A 57 14.07 5.46 -14.24
C ASN A 57 13.03 4.43 -13.74
N ASN A 58 11.87 4.88 -13.24
CA ASN A 58 10.82 3.97 -12.79
C ASN A 58 9.99 3.43 -13.97
N LEU A 59 9.31 2.31 -13.76
CA LEU A 59 8.26 1.85 -14.65
C LEU A 59 6.96 2.56 -14.30
N TYR A 60 6.16 2.91 -15.31
CA TYR A 60 4.92 3.64 -15.11
C TYR A 60 3.72 2.94 -15.70
N VAL A 61 2.62 2.96 -14.94
CA VAL A 61 1.29 2.52 -15.40
C VAL A 61 0.34 3.71 -15.27
N TYR A 62 -0.25 4.12 -16.37
CA TYR A 62 -1.20 5.23 -16.35
C TYR A 62 -2.61 4.73 -16.03
N ASN A 63 -3.20 5.27 -14.98
CA ASN A 63 -4.62 5.13 -14.72
C ASN A 63 -5.35 6.34 -15.29
N GLU A 64 -5.87 6.22 -16.49
CA GLU A 64 -6.57 7.30 -17.23
C GLU A 64 -7.87 7.74 -16.56
N ALA A 65 -8.45 6.86 -15.72
CA ALA A 65 -9.67 7.14 -14.97
C ALA A 65 -9.39 7.42 -13.48
N TYR A 66 -8.20 7.94 -13.14
CA TYR A 66 -7.77 8.17 -11.75
C TYR A 66 -8.68 9.10 -10.95
N ASP A 67 -9.42 9.97 -11.62
CA ASP A 67 -10.36 10.93 -11.02
C ASP A 67 -11.79 10.37 -10.86
N GLN A 68 -12.07 9.21 -11.45
CA GLN A 68 -13.36 8.52 -11.44
C GLN A 68 -13.31 7.17 -10.71
N THR A 69 -12.11 6.64 -10.47
CA THR A 69 -11.89 5.34 -9.85
C THR A 69 -11.04 5.46 -8.58
N ASN A 70 -10.95 4.37 -7.82
CA ASN A 70 -10.15 4.35 -6.61
C ASN A 70 -8.92 3.43 -6.74
N THR A 71 -8.26 3.13 -5.62
CA THR A 71 -6.99 2.38 -5.55
C THR A 71 -7.10 0.96 -6.10
N ASN A 72 -8.30 0.33 -6.06
CA ASN A 72 -8.57 -0.98 -6.66
C ASN A 72 -8.22 -1.03 -8.15
N ARG A 73 -8.63 -0.01 -8.94
CA ARG A 73 -8.37 0.03 -10.38
C ARG A 73 -6.90 0.31 -10.68
N SER A 74 -6.26 1.14 -9.85
CA SER A 74 -4.82 1.39 -9.95
C SER A 74 -4.01 0.11 -9.70
N LEU A 75 -4.29 -0.62 -8.62
CA LEU A 75 -3.62 -1.87 -8.30
C LEU A 75 -3.88 -2.94 -9.36
N LEU A 76 -5.13 -3.08 -9.83
CA LEU A 76 -5.50 -4.02 -10.89
C LEU A 76 -4.66 -3.82 -12.17
N LYS A 77 -4.48 -2.56 -12.60
CA LYS A 77 -3.65 -2.23 -13.78
C LYS A 77 -2.20 -2.65 -13.58
N ALA A 78 -1.61 -2.39 -12.40
CA ALA A 78 -0.25 -2.78 -12.09
C ALA A 78 -0.06 -4.30 -12.03
N LEU A 79 -0.96 -5.02 -11.34
CA LEU A 79 -0.89 -6.48 -11.21
C LEU A 79 -0.99 -7.20 -12.57
N ARG A 80 -1.83 -6.71 -13.48
CA ARG A 80 -1.94 -7.27 -14.84
C ARG A 80 -0.67 -7.13 -15.67
N LEU A 81 0.16 -6.17 -15.35
CA LEU A 81 1.44 -5.91 -16.03
C LEU A 81 2.64 -6.48 -15.26
N SER A 82 2.43 -6.95 -14.02
CA SER A 82 3.49 -7.59 -13.25
C SER A 82 3.89 -8.93 -13.86
N GLY A 83 5.18 -9.23 -13.84
CA GLY A 83 5.72 -10.52 -14.24
C GLY A 83 5.36 -11.66 -13.28
N PRO A 84 5.92 -12.88 -13.48
CA PRO A 84 5.81 -13.97 -12.51
C PRO A 84 6.35 -13.57 -11.12
N GLY A 85 5.89 -14.25 -10.08
CA GLY A 85 6.24 -13.98 -8.69
C GLY A 85 5.19 -13.17 -7.94
N GLY A 86 5.32 -13.09 -6.62
CA GLY A 86 4.47 -12.26 -5.78
C GLY A 86 4.73 -10.76 -6.00
N VAL A 87 3.84 -9.93 -5.50
CA VAL A 87 3.93 -8.47 -5.65
C VAL A 87 3.79 -7.79 -4.29
N LEU A 88 4.79 -7.00 -3.93
CA LEU A 88 4.73 -6.03 -2.84
C LEU A 88 4.21 -4.70 -3.41
N TRP A 89 3.20 -4.12 -2.77
CA TRP A 89 2.74 -2.77 -3.12
C TRP A 89 2.50 -1.93 -1.87
N MET A 90 2.49 -0.64 -2.06
CA MET A 90 2.22 0.31 -1.00
C MET A 90 1.52 1.57 -1.52
N ASN A 91 0.82 2.26 -0.63
CA ASN A 91 0.26 3.57 -0.90
C ASN A 91 1.38 4.60 -1.07
N GLY A 92 1.21 5.53 -2.02
CA GLY A 92 2.25 6.50 -2.39
C GLY A 92 2.46 7.62 -1.37
N ASP A 93 1.71 7.63 -0.28
CA ASP A 93 1.74 8.63 0.80
C ASP A 93 2.16 8.05 2.16
N VAL A 94 2.61 6.80 2.21
CA VAL A 94 3.11 6.16 3.44
C VAL A 94 4.59 6.51 3.66
N VAL A 95 4.91 7.03 4.85
CA VAL A 95 6.28 7.15 5.37
C VAL A 95 6.50 6.08 6.43
N PHE A 96 7.56 5.30 6.32
CA PHE A 96 7.75 4.14 7.19
C PHE A 96 9.22 3.85 7.52
N ASP A 97 9.44 3.22 8.68
CA ASP A 97 10.75 2.69 9.11
C ASP A 97 11.22 1.59 8.15
N PRO A 98 12.45 1.63 7.62
CA PRO A 98 12.96 0.62 6.70
C PRO A 98 12.92 -0.82 7.24
N ARG A 99 12.94 -1.01 8.57
CA ARG A 99 12.84 -2.32 9.24
C ARG A 99 11.51 -3.03 8.97
N VAL A 100 10.47 -2.31 8.55
CA VAL A 100 9.20 -2.91 8.08
C VAL A 100 9.49 -3.88 6.93
N LEU A 101 10.35 -3.49 5.98
CA LEU A 101 10.70 -4.34 4.85
C LEU A 101 11.50 -5.59 5.24
N ASP A 102 12.28 -5.54 6.32
CA ASP A 102 12.97 -6.73 6.83
C ASP A 102 11.97 -7.80 7.29
N ARG A 103 10.87 -7.39 7.95
CA ARG A 103 9.77 -8.29 8.31
C ARG A 103 9.00 -8.81 7.11
N VAL A 104 8.70 -7.93 6.15
CA VAL A 104 7.98 -8.30 4.93
C VAL A 104 8.75 -9.34 4.13
N LYS A 105 10.09 -9.26 4.06
CA LYS A 105 10.94 -10.23 3.36
C LYS A 105 10.72 -11.67 3.82
N GLU A 106 10.52 -11.90 5.12
CA GLU A 106 10.28 -13.25 5.65
C GLU A 106 9.03 -13.90 5.03
N TYR A 107 8.02 -13.11 4.71
CA TYR A 107 6.79 -13.60 4.08
C TYR A 107 6.91 -13.70 2.56
N ILE A 108 7.68 -12.81 1.93
CA ILE A 108 8.05 -12.94 0.51
C ILE A 108 8.79 -14.26 0.27
N GLU A 109 9.77 -14.60 1.12
CA GLU A 109 10.54 -15.85 1.02
C GLU A 109 9.68 -17.11 1.22
N LYS A 110 8.63 -17.01 2.03
CA LYS A 110 7.67 -18.10 2.28
C LYS A 110 6.53 -18.17 1.26
N ASP A 111 6.46 -17.22 0.33
CA ASP A 111 5.32 -17.01 -0.57
C ASP A 111 3.98 -16.98 0.19
N GLU A 112 3.92 -16.16 1.27
CA GLU A 112 2.73 -15.95 2.11
C GLU A 112 2.18 -14.54 1.94
N SER A 113 0.90 -14.41 1.57
CA SER A 113 0.22 -13.11 1.42
C SER A 113 0.02 -12.43 2.77
N ILE A 114 0.35 -11.12 2.86
CA ILE A 114 0.22 -10.30 4.07
C ILE A 114 -0.38 -8.94 3.81
N ILE A 115 -0.94 -8.35 4.87
CA ILE A 115 -1.14 -6.91 5.03
C ILE A 115 -0.37 -6.44 6.26
N CYS A 116 0.37 -5.32 6.17
CA CYS A 116 0.96 -4.69 7.34
C CYS A 116 -0.12 -3.95 8.12
N VAL A 117 -0.12 -4.11 9.44
CA VAL A 117 -1.15 -3.56 10.33
C VAL A 117 -0.54 -2.86 11.54
N ASN A 118 -1.29 -1.90 12.07
CA ASN A 118 -1.01 -1.22 13.33
C ASN A 118 -2.14 -1.53 14.31
N THR A 119 -1.79 -2.06 15.48
CA THR A 119 -2.74 -2.41 16.55
C THR A 119 -2.74 -1.38 17.69
N ALA A 120 -1.80 -0.44 17.71
CA ALA A 120 -1.64 0.54 18.79
C ALA A 120 -2.68 1.67 18.72
N VAL A 121 -3.11 2.05 17.52
CA VAL A 121 -4.10 3.11 17.27
C VAL A 121 -5.01 2.65 16.14
N VAL A 122 -6.30 2.98 16.24
CA VAL A 122 -7.29 2.74 15.18
C VAL A 122 -7.99 4.05 14.89
N GLY A 123 -7.71 4.64 13.74
CA GLY A 123 -8.35 5.86 13.25
C GLY A 123 -9.78 5.62 12.75
N ASP A 124 -10.66 6.61 12.89
CA ASP A 124 -12.05 6.48 12.42
C ASP A 124 -12.14 6.35 10.88
N GLU A 125 -11.26 7.03 10.18
CA GLU A 125 -11.20 7.08 8.70
C GLU A 125 -10.37 5.94 8.08
N GLU A 126 -9.68 5.13 8.91
CA GLU A 126 -8.74 4.12 8.45
C GLU A 126 -9.43 2.80 8.06
N VAL A 127 -8.75 2.01 7.21
CA VAL A 127 -9.19 0.67 6.87
C VAL A 127 -8.82 -0.28 8.01
N LYS A 128 -9.85 -0.82 8.65
CA LYS A 128 -9.78 -1.66 9.84
C LYS A 128 -9.82 -3.13 9.48
N TYR A 129 -9.30 -3.99 10.37
CA TYR A 129 -9.30 -5.43 10.12
C TYR A 129 -9.73 -6.26 11.35
N ARG A 130 -10.19 -7.47 11.05
CA ARG A 130 -10.38 -8.57 12.01
C ARG A 130 -9.77 -9.85 11.45
N VAL A 131 -9.64 -10.83 12.32
CA VAL A 131 -9.12 -12.16 11.95
C VAL A 131 -10.10 -13.26 12.32
N ASP A 132 -9.98 -14.40 11.63
CA ASP A 132 -10.65 -15.64 11.96
C ASP A 132 -10.00 -16.33 13.19
N ALA A 133 -10.52 -17.50 13.56
CA ALA A 133 -10.02 -18.30 14.70
C ALA A 133 -8.56 -18.80 14.51
N ASP A 134 -8.09 -18.86 13.26
CA ASP A 134 -6.72 -19.27 12.90
C ASP A 134 -5.75 -18.07 12.80
N GLY A 135 -6.24 -16.84 13.01
CA GLY A 135 -5.44 -15.61 12.98
C GLY A 135 -5.20 -15.05 11.59
N PHE A 136 -6.00 -15.39 10.58
CA PHE A 136 -5.95 -14.80 9.24
C PHE A 136 -7.04 -13.75 9.07
N VAL A 137 -6.76 -12.75 8.24
CA VAL A 137 -7.70 -11.67 7.93
C VAL A 137 -9.00 -12.24 7.37
N ASN A 138 -10.12 -11.84 7.93
CA ASN A 138 -11.47 -12.20 7.47
C ASN A 138 -12.36 -10.99 7.19
N GLU A 139 -12.04 -9.82 7.74
CA GLU A 139 -12.71 -8.55 7.44
C GLU A 139 -11.65 -7.46 7.26
N LEU A 140 -11.80 -6.60 6.23
CA LEU A 140 -10.83 -5.55 5.91
C LEU A 140 -11.55 -4.36 5.27
N SER A 141 -12.12 -3.48 6.07
CA SER A 141 -12.84 -2.29 5.58
C SER A 141 -12.91 -1.18 6.64
N LYS A 142 -13.34 0.00 6.23
CA LYS A 142 -13.63 1.11 7.16
C LYS A 142 -14.81 0.83 8.08
N GLN A 143 -15.66 -0.15 7.73
CA GLN A 143 -16.91 -0.48 8.44
C GLN A 143 -16.73 -1.56 9.51
N VAL A 144 -15.52 -2.13 9.64
CA VAL A 144 -15.24 -3.19 10.62
C VAL A 144 -15.54 -2.68 12.05
N VAL A 145 -16.36 -3.44 12.77
CA VAL A 145 -16.72 -3.19 14.18
C VAL A 145 -15.81 -4.04 15.06
N ASP A 146 -15.43 -3.55 16.24
CA ASP A 146 -14.51 -4.23 17.15
C ASP A 146 -13.19 -4.65 16.47
N ALA A 147 -12.62 -3.74 15.69
CA ALA A 147 -11.40 -3.97 14.94
C ALA A 147 -10.20 -4.27 15.85
N LEU A 148 -9.30 -5.13 15.38
CA LEU A 148 -8.03 -5.42 16.06
C LEU A 148 -6.97 -4.36 15.81
N GLY A 149 -7.11 -3.58 14.72
CA GLY A 149 -6.19 -2.56 14.30
C GLY A 149 -6.56 -2.01 12.93
N GLU A 150 -5.63 -1.29 12.30
CA GLU A 150 -5.78 -0.68 10.99
C GLU A 150 -4.71 -1.16 10.00
N SER A 151 -5.02 -1.16 8.70
CA SER A 151 -4.06 -1.39 7.62
C SER A 151 -3.20 -0.14 7.43
N VAL A 152 -1.91 -0.32 7.20
CA VAL A 152 -0.96 0.79 6.98
C VAL A 152 -0.57 0.97 5.52
N GLY A 153 -1.33 0.41 4.60
CA GLY A 153 -1.11 0.61 3.17
C GLY A 153 0.15 -0.04 2.59
N ILE A 154 0.78 -1.01 3.27
CA ILE A 154 1.90 -1.83 2.79
C ILE A 154 1.48 -3.29 2.78
N ASN A 155 1.51 -3.94 1.60
CA ASN A 155 0.92 -5.26 1.42
C ASN A 155 1.73 -6.10 0.45
N PHE A 156 1.68 -7.43 0.61
CA PHE A 156 2.28 -8.38 -0.32
C PHE A 156 1.27 -9.47 -0.68
N VAL A 157 1.12 -9.73 -1.98
CA VAL A 157 0.41 -10.90 -2.48
C VAL A 157 1.41 -11.94 -3.00
N ALA A 158 1.29 -13.16 -2.49
CA ALA A 158 2.07 -14.30 -2.94
C ALA A 158 1.78 -14.65 -4.41
N ASP A 159 2.72 -15.28 -5.11
CA ASP A 159 2.54 -15.65 -6.52
C ASP A 159 1.33 -16.54 -6.72
N LYS A 160 1.14 -17.53 -5.83
CA LYS A 160 -0.02 -18.46 -5.84
C LYS A 160 -1.38 -17.77 -5.67
N ASP A 161 -1.42 -16.59 -5.05
CA ASP A 161 -2.65 -15.85 -4.74
C ASP A 161 -2.89 -14.66 -5.68
N LYS A 162 -1.88 -14.27 -6.46
CA LYS A 162 -1.93 -13.06 -7.30
C LYS A 162 -3.09 -13.06 -8.29
N GLN A 163 -3.36 -14.18 -8.96
CA GLN A 163 -4.50 -14.26 -9.90
C GLN A 163 -5.83 -14.10 -9.17
N ARG A 164 -5.96 -14.66 -7.97
CA ARG A 164 -7.18 -14.54 -7.15
C ARG A 164 -7.42 -13.09 -6.71
N LEU A 165 -6.33 -12.35 -6.40
CA LEU A 165 -6.43 -10.92 -6.11
C LEU A 165 -6.84 -10.13 -7.35
N ILE A 166 -6.29 -10.43 -8.53
CA ILE A 166 -6.72 -9.83 -9.80
C ILE A 166 -8.21 -10.06 -10.02
N ASP A 167 -8.71 -11.27 -9.81
CA ASP A 167 -10.13 -11.59 -9.96
C ASP A 167 -11.00 -10.82 -8.94
N GLY A 168 -10.55 -10.73 -7.68
CA GLY A 168 -11.20 -9.93 -6.64
C GLY A 168 -11.28 -8.43 -6.99
N LEU A 169 -10.16 -7.85 -7.46
CA LEU A 169 -10.12 -6.44 -7.88
C LEU A 169 -11.00 -6.18 -9.13
N GLN A 170 -11.14 -7.17 -10.03
CA GLN A 170 -12.06 -7.04 -11.17
C GLN A 170 -13.53 -7.02 -10.75
N ALA A 171 -13.86 -7.73 -9.66
CA ALA A 171 -15.21 -7.79 -9.12
C ALA A 171 -15.58 -6.55 -8.28
N CYS A 172 -14.61 -5.71 -7.90
CA CYS A 172 -14.86 -4.46 -7.20
C CYS A 172 -15.62 -3.43 -8.06
N GLU A 173 -16.36 -2.54 -7.41
CA GLU A 173 -16.89 -1.33 -7.99
C GLU A 173 -15.77 -0.29 -8.22
N ASP A 174 -15.99 0.69 -9.11
CA ASP A 174 -14.96 1.68 -9.42
C ASP A 174 -14.55 2.56 -8.23
N GLY A 175 -15.47 2.79 -7.31
CA GLY A 175 -15.26 3.57 -6.10
C GLY A 175 -14.63 2.81 -4.92
N ASP A 176 -14.45 1.50 -5.03
CA ASP A 176 -13.88 0.70 -3.95
C ASP A 176 -12.37 0.92 -3.78
N TYR A 177 -11.89 0.76 -2.55
CA TYR A 177 -10.46 0.65 -2.27
C TYR A 177 -9.94 -0.76 -2.64
N PHE A 178 -8.64 -0.93 -2.77
CA PHE A 178 -8.06 -2.25 -3.11
C PHE A 178 -8.31 -3.31 -2.02
N GLU A 179 -8.53 -2.90 -0.79
CA GLU A 179 -8.83 -3.78 0.34
C GLU A 179 -10.12 -4.59 0.09
N ARG A 180 -11.12 -4.01 -0.60
CA ARG A 180 -12.30 -4.77 -1.01
C ARG A 180 -11.94 -5.92 -1.96
N GLY A 181 -10.97 -5.74 -2.82
CA GLY A 181 -10.45 -6.82 -3.68
C GLY A 181 -9.79 -7.95 -2.86
N ILE A 182 -9.09 -7.60 -1.76
CA ILE A 182 -8.54 -8.58 -0.82
C ILE A 182 -9.66 -9.33 -0.10
N GLU A 183 -10.70 -8.63 0.39
CA GLU A 183 -11.87 -9.27 1.01
C GLU A 183 -12.56 -10.25 0.05
N ILE A 184 -12.83 -9.83 -1.19
CA ILE A 184 -13.44 -10.69 -2.20
C ILE A 184 -12.56 -11.93 -2.47
N MET A 185 -11.25 -11.77 -2.56
CA MET A 185 -10.31 -12.87 -2.69
C MET A 185 -10.41 -13.86 -1.52
N ILE A 186 -10.52 -13.37 -0.29
CA ILE A 186 -10.70 -14.18 0.93
C ILE A 186 -12.07 -14.91 0.87
N GLU A 187 -13.13 -14.16 0.64
CA GLU A 187 -14.52 -14.67 0.62
C GLU A 187 -14.75 -15.74 -0.45
N THR A 188 -14.21 -15.52 -1.67
CA THR A 188 -14.50 -16.38 -2.83
C THR A 188 -13.57 -17.58 -2.98
N HIS A 189 -12.30 -17.42 -2.53
CA HIS A 189 -11.27 -18.44 -2.75
C HIS A 189 -10.73 -19.05 -1.44
N GLY A 190 -11.18 -18.57 -0.28
CA GLY A 190 -10.63 -19.00 1.00
C GLY A 190 -9.13 -18.66 1.15
N THR A 191 -8.67 -17.61 0.48
CA THR A 191 -7.26 -17.23 0.50
C THR A 191 -6.88 -16.76 1.90
N ARG A 192 -5.75 -17.25 2.40
CA ARG A 192 -5.25 -16.91 3.72
C ARG A 192 -4.29 -15.73 3.64
N VAL A 193 -4.71 -14.59 4.15
CA VAL A 193 -3.91 -13.36 4.24
C VAL A 193 -3.55 -13.12 5.70
N ARG A 194 -2.27 -13.00 6.00
CA ARG A 194 -1.80 -12.81 7.38
C ARG A 194 -1.68 -11.32 7.72
N PRO A 195 -2.18 -10.86 8.87
CA PRO A 195 -1.84 -9.55 9.37
C PRO A 195 -0.40 -9.59 9.91
N LEU A 196 0.45 -8.70 9.40
CA LEU A 196 1.81 -8.48 9.91
C LEU A 196 1.80 -7.24 10.81
N ASP A 197 1.81 -7.46 12.10
CA ASP A 197 1.84 -6.36 13.08
C ASP A 197 3.20 -5.65 13.06
N ILE A 198 3.15 -4.35 12.79
CA ILE A 198 4.31 -3.44 12.77
C ILE A 198 4.16 -2.28 13.77
N SER A 199 3.30 -2.42 14.78
CA SER A 199 2.96 -1.37 15.74
C SER A 199 4.15 -0.82 16.54
N ASP A 200 5.23 -1.60 16.67
CA ASP A 200 6.49 -1.19 17.30
C ASP A 200 7.45 -0.46 16.35
N LEU A 201 7.08 -0.34 15.07
CA LEU A 201 7.80 0.40 14.05
C LEU A 201 6.97 1.60 13.59
N PHE A 202 7.66 2.64 13.13
CA PHE A 202 6.98 3.81 12.61
C PHE A 202 6.45 3.54 11.19
N ALA A 203 5.15 3.80 10.98
CA ALA A 203 4.52 3.89 9.68
C ALA A 203 3.31 4.84 9.77
N VAL A 204 3.17 5.75 8.80
CA VAL A 204 2.05 6.71 8.75
C VAL A 204 1.69 7.07 7.31
N GLU A 205 0.40 7.09 7.01
CA GLU A 205 -0.13 7.74 5.80
C GLU A 205 -0.19 9.26 6.03
N VAL A 206 0.37 10.02 5.09
CA VAL A 206 0.45 11.49 5.21
C VAL A 206 -0.76 12.11 4.52
N ASP A 207 -1.84 12.29 5.25
CA ASP A 207 -3.08 12.90 4.78
C ASP A 207 -3.20 14.38 5.17
N PHE A 208 -2.70 14.73 6.36
CA PHE A 208 -2.78 16.07 6.96
C PHE A 208 -1.40 16.59 7.36
N GLU A 209 -1.30 17.89 7.68
CA GLU A 209 -0.04 18.51 8.16
C GLU A 209 0.42 17.91 9.50
N GLU A 210 -0.49 17.38 10.30
CA GLU A 210 -0.18 16.69 11.56
C GLU A 210 0.55 15.37 11.29
N ASP A 211 0.12 14.60 10.26
CA ASP A 211 0.79 13.38 9.84
C ASP A 211 2.18 13.66 9.30
N LEU A 212 2.32 14.74 8.49
CA LEU A 212 3.62 15.17 7.99
C LEU A 212 4.56 15.57 9.14
N THR A 213 4.04 16.25 10.15
CA THR A 213 4.82 16.60 11.35
C THR A 213 5.26 15.34 12.09
N ARG A 214 4.37 14.37 12.25
CA ARG A 214 4.64 13.07 12.86
C ARG A 214 5.68 12.28 12.05
N ALA A 215 5.52 12.23 10.72
CA ALA A 215 6.49 11.60 9.83
C ALA A 215 7.89 12.21 10.00
N ASN A 216 7.99 13.53 9.98
CA ASN A 216 9.25 14.27 10.11
C ASN A 216 9.97 14.08 11.46
N SER A 217 9.25 13.74 12.51
CA SER A 217 9.85 13.48 13.82
C SER A 217 10.54 12.10 13.93
N HIS A 218 10.40 11.24 12.91
CA HIS A 218 10.96 9.89 12.88
C HIS A 218 11.99 9.65 11.75
N LEU A 219 12.41 10.72 11.06
CA LEU A 219 13.38 10.67 9.95
C LEU A 219 14.82 10.88 10.42
#